data_e25fadb090ae0e7bb9144a431480e2a0
#
_entry.id   e25fadb090ae0e7bb9144a431480e2a0
#
_cell.length_a   1.000
_cell.length_b   1.000
_cell.length_c   1.000
_cell.angle_alpha   90.00
_cell.angle_beta   90.00
_cell.angle_gamma   90.00
#
_symmetry.space_group_name_H-M   'P 1'
#
loop_
_entity.id
_entity.type
_entity.pdbx_description
1 polymer ?
#
loop_
_entity_poly.entity_id
_entity_poly.type
_entity_poly.pdbx_seq_one_letter_code
_entity_poly.pdbx_strand_id
1 'polypeptide(L)'
;PTVLSIVGIDIPSEYQGIPFLGKYSSKKNREHLFTSSDRFDENPDRIRAVRDIKFKYIRNYFPENSHALDVDYRTQMALMRHLTSLHLQNKLSKNHNFWFRVPKFAEELYDLENDPFELNNLSDNSMHRKKLKELSSVLDSWIDEIDDLGRIPEKELYKMISSENQ
;
A
#
# COMPACT_ATOMS: atom_id res chain seq x y z
N PRO A 1 -1.64 -15.22 -14.15
CA PRO A 1 -2.03 -15.12 -15.58
C PRO A 1 -0.87 -15.41 -16.53
N THR A 2 0.33 -14.82 -16.34
CA THR A 2 1.45 -14.98 -17.28
C THR A 2 1.91 -16.43 -17.44
N VAL A 3 1.97 -17.22 -16.38
CA VAL A 3 2.33 -18.66 -16.47
C VAL A 3 1.30 -19.43 -17.30
N LEU A 4 0.01 -19.21 -17.05
CA LEU A 4 -1.06 -19.83 -17.86
C LEU A 4 -0.95 -19.42 -19.34
N SER A 5 -0.67 -18.16 -19.59
CA SER A 5 -0.46 -17.63 -20.95
C SER A 5 0.73 -18.28 -21.65
N ILE A 6 1.84 -18.53 -20.95
CA ILE A 6 3.04 -19.18 -21.54
C ILE A 6 2.73 -20.64 -21.94
N VAL A 7 2.01 -21.37 -21.10
CA VAL A 7 1.67 -22.78 -21.39
C VAL A 7 0.42 -22.92 -22.27
N GLY A 8 -0.18 -21.81 -22.70
CA GLY A 8 -1.32 -21.79 -23.62
C GLY A 8 -2.67 -22.16 -22.99
N ILE A 9 -2.78 -22.16 -21.67
CA ILE A 9 -4.03 -22.40 -20.93
C ILE A 9 -4.81 -21.09 -20.81
N ASP A 10 -6.13 -21.14 -21.02
CA ASP A 10 -7.01 -20.00 -20.89
C ASP A 10 -6.97 -19.43 -19.48
N ILE A 11 -6.99 -18.11 -19.39
CA ILE A 11 -6.92 -17.39 -18.11
C ILE A 11 -8.35 -17.20 -17.61
N PRO A 12 -8.69 -17.76 -16.43
CA PRO A 12 -10.00 -17.54 -15.83
C PRO A 12 -10.30 -16.05 -15.61
N SER A 13 -11.57 -15.65 -15.75
CA SER A 13 -12.01 -14.25 -15.65
C SER A 13 -11.77 -13.60 -14.28
N GLU A 14 -11.66 -14.43 -13.22
CA GLU A 14 -11.40 -14.01 -11.85
C GLU A 14 -9.98 -13.49 -11.64
N TYR A 15 -9.05 -13.76 -12.58
CA TYR A 15 -7.67 -13.29 -12.48
C TYR A 15 -7.55 -11.83 -12.90
N GLN A 16 -7.33 -10.95 -11.96
CA GLN A 16 -7.17 -9.50 -12.18
C GLN A 16 -5.83 -9.12 -12.85
N GLY A 17 -4.85 -10.02 -12.80
CA GLY A 17 -3.54 -9.78 -13.40
C GLY A 17 -3.59 -9.84 -14.92
N ILE A 18 -2.75 -9.02 -15.58
CA ILE A 18 -2.60 -8.98 -17.05
C ILE A 18 -1.33 -9.76 -17.44
N PRO A 19 -1.42 -10.77 -18.32
CA PRO A 19 -0.25 -11.50 -18.76
C PRO A 19 0.62 -10.62 -19.66
N PHE A 20 1.92 -10.64 -19.44
CA PHE A 20 2.90 -9.88 -20.24
C PHE A 20 3.75 -10.76 -21.16
N LEU A 21 3.58 -12.08 -21.12
CA LEU A 21 4.22 -13.07 -21.99
C LEU A 21 3.24 -14.17 -22.36
N GLY A 22 3.52 -14.90 -23.45
CA GLY A 22 2.76 -16.06 -23.91
C GLY A 22 1.61 -15.72 -24.86
N LYS A 23 0.76 -16.72 -25.13
CA LYS A 23 -0.32 -16.68 -26.13
C LYS A 23 -1.31 -15.52 -25.87
N TYR A 24 -1.60 -15.23 -24.61
CA TYR A 24 -2.58 -14.22 -24.18
C TYR A 24 -1.93 -12.93 -23.71
N SER A 25 -0.66 -12.70 -24.06
CA SER A 25 0.04 -11.48 -23.62
C SER A 25 -0.65 -10.21 -24.13
N SER A 26 -0.85 -9.24 -23.22
CA SER A 26 -1.38 -7.94 -23.58
C SER A 26 -0.28 -7.07 -24.18
N LYS A 27 -0.61 -6.38 -25.28
CA LYS A 27 0.23 -5.31 -25.84
C LYS A 27 -0.02 -3.96 -25.19
N LYS A 28 -1.07 -3.84 -24.37
CA LYS A 28 -1.40 -2.61 -23.66
C LYS A 28 -0.52 -2.49 -22.42
N ASN A 29 0.25 -1.43 -22.36
CA ASN A 29 1.00 -1.09 -21.14
C ASN A 29 0.03 -0.71 -20.02
N ARG A 30 0.34 -1.16 -18.81
CA ARG A 30 -0.38 -0.76 -17.62
C ARG A 30 0.05 0.66 -17.24
N GLU A 31 -0.91 1.58 -17.13
CA GLU A 31 -0.64 2.96 -16.75
C GLU A 31 -0.44 3.11 -15.24
N HIS A 32 -1.20 2.34 -14.45
CA HIS A 32 -1.17 2.39 -12.99
C HIS A 32 -1.02 1.00 -12.38
N LEU A 33 -0.34 0.95 -11.24
CA LEU A 33 -0.29 -0.22 -10.35
C LEU A 33 -0.89 0.18 -9.01
N PHE A 34 -1.75 -0.69 -8.47
CA PHE A 34 -2.40 -0.49 -7.19
C PHE A 34 -1.87 -1.47 -6.15
N THR A 35 -1.82 -1.04 -4.90
CA THR A 35 -1.45 -1.88 -3.77
C THR A 35 -2.35 -1.60 -2.59
N SER A 36 -2.62 -2.64 -1.80
CA SER A 36 -3.44 -2.58 -0.59
C SER A 36 -2.77 -3.29 0.57
N SER A 37 -3.01 -2.79 1.76
CA SER A 37 -2.69 -3.44 3.03
C SER A 37 -3.80 -3.08 4.01
N ASP A 38 -4.34 -4.06 4.74
CA ASP A 38 -5.41 -3.85 5.72
C ASP A 38 -4.95 -4.12 7.14
N ARG A 39 -3.85 -4.86 7.28
CA ARG A 39 -3.26 -5.15 8.58
C ARG A 39 -1.83 -5.66 8.43
N PHE A 40 -1.12 -5.64 9.53
CA PHE A 40 0.13 -6.33 9.70
C PHE A 40 0.02 -7.21 10.95
N ASP A 41 -0.08 -8.52 10.75
CA ASP A 41 -0.31 -9.52 11.79
C ASP A 41 -1.57 -9.18 12.62
N GLU A 42 -1.48 -9.03 13.95
CA GLU A 42 -2.62 -8.71 14.83
C GLU A 42 -3.11 -7.26 14.73
N ASN A 43 -2.32 -6.34 14.17
CA ASN A 43 -2.66 -4.91 14.13
C ASN A 43 -3.24 -4.46 12.79
N PRO A 44 -4.46 -3.91 12.77
CA PRO A 44 -5.04 -3.31 11.56
C PRO A 44 -4.29 -2.02 11.19
N ASP A 45 -4.02 -1.86 9.89
CA ASP A 45 -3.42 -0.64 9.35
C ASP A 45 -3.76 -0.48 7.86
N ARG A 46 -4.95 0.04 7.59
CA ARG A 46 -5.44 0.19 6.23
C ARG A 46 -4.64 1.22 5.45
N ILE A 47 -4.00 0.75 4.38
CA ILE A 47 -3.22 1.58 3.45
C ILE A 47 -3.65 1.22 2.02
N ARG A 48 -3.76 2.23 1.16
CA ARG A 48 -3.97 2.05 -0.28
C ARG A 48 -2.97 2.91 -1.02
N ALA A 49 -2.42 2.39 -2.10
CA ALA A 49 -1.51 3.15 -2.92
C ALA A 49 -1.74 2.92 -4.41
N VAL A 50 -1.40 3.93 -5.19
CA VAL A 50 -1.32 3.87 -6.65
C VAL A 50 0.00 4.45 -7.10
N ARG A 51 0.59 3.83 -8.12
CA ARG A 51 1.74 4.41 -8.80
C ARG A 51 1.58 4.38 -10.30
N ASP A 52 2.06 5.44 -10.95
CA ASP A 52 2.42 5.42 -12.37
C ASP A 52 3.91 5.11 -12.54
N ILE A 53 4.49 5.40 -13.70
CA ILE A 53 5.90 5.13 -13.95
C ILE A 53 6.84 6.01 -13.10
N LYS A 54 6.39 7.22 -12.74
CA LYS A 54 7.23 8.24 -12.11
C LYS A 54 6.82 8.54 -10.68
N PHE A 55 5.52 8.59 -10.38
CA PHE A 55 5.00 8.99 -9.07
C PHE A 55 4.31 7.85 -8.35
N LYS A 56 4.42 7.84 -7.03
CA LYS A 56 3.66 6.97 -6.14
C LYS A 56 2.89 7.82 -5.13
N TYR A 57 1.58 7.57 -5.06
CA TYR A 57 0.69 8.16 -4.06
C TYR A 57 0.25 7.08 -3.08
N ILE A 58 0.28 7.40 -1.78
CA ILE A 58 -0.13 6.52 -0.70
C ILE A 58 -1.17 7.26 0.14
N ARG A 59 -2.23 6.55 0.52
CA ARG A 59 -3.23 7.01 1.48
C ARG A 59 -3.23 6.10 2.71
N ASN A 60 -2.97 6.68 3.88
CA ASN A 60 -2.98 6.03 5.18
C ASN A 60 -4.30 6.37 5.89
N TYR A 61 -5.12 5.35 6.17
CA TYR A 61 -6.43 5.55 6.80
C TYR A 61 -6.37 5.56 8.34
N PHE A 62 -5.27 5.05 8.91
CA PHE A 62 -4.99 5.08 10.35
C PHE A 62 -3.69 5.85 10.62
N PRO A 63 -3.69 7.19 10.44
CA PRO A 63 -2.49 7.99 10.65
C PRO A 63 -2.00 7.97 12.11
N GLU A 64 -2.86 7.63 13.06
CA GLU A 64 -2.52 7.44 14.48
C GLU A 64 -1.57 6.27 14.73
N ASN A 65 -1.47 5.32 13.81
CA ASN A 65 -0.50 4.25 13.88
C ASN A 65 0.84 4.69 13.27
N SER A 66 1.96 4.15 13.78
CA SER A 66 3.25 4.27 13.10
C SER A 66 3.41 3.19 12.03
N HIS A 67 4.38 3.35 11.12
CA HIS A 67 4.77 2.24 10.24
C HIS A 67 5.46 1.11 11.01
N ALA A 68 6.04 1.42 12.17
CA ALA A 68 6.63 0.46 13.09
C ALA A 68 5.57 -0.14 14.02
N LEU A 69 4.51 -0.69 13.44
CA LEU A 69 3.46 -1.35 14.23
C LEU A 69 4.06 -2.32 15.25
N ASP A 70 3.55 -2.22 16.48
CA ASP A 70 3.95 -3.08 17.59
C ASP A 70 3.23 -4.42 17.47
N VAL A 71 3.90 -5.40 16.86
CA VAL A 71 3.40 -6.76 16.68
C VAL A 71 4.31 -7.76 17.38
N ASP A 72 3.71 -8.79 17.97
CA ASP A 72 4.39 -9.70 18.88
C ASP A 72 5.65 -10.32 18.28
N TYR A 73 5.58 -10.83 17.06
CA TYR A 73 6.74 -11.47 16.45
C TYR A 73 7.88 -10.47 16.16
N ARG A 74 7.54 -9.23 15.81
CA ARG A 74 8.52 -8.17 15.50
C ARG A 74 9.29 -7.75 16.76
N THR A 75 8.60 -7.66 17.90
CA THR A 75 9.23 -7.30 19.17
C THR A 75 10.24 -8.33 19.65
N GLN A 76 10.13 -9.58 19.21
CA GLN A 76 11.08 -10.65 19.51
C GLN A 76 12.37 -10.56 18.67
N MET A 77 12.36 -9.83 17.55
CA MET A 77 13.53 -9.69 16.68
C MET A 77 14.59 -8.78 17.34
N ALA A 78 15.84 -9.24 17.40
CA ALA A 78 16.94 -8.47 17.98
C ALA A 78 17.13 -7.10 17.30
N LEU A 79 16.99 -7.05 15.96
CA LEU A 79 17.07 -5.82 15.19
C LEU A 79 15.98 -4.83 15.62
N MET A 80 14.74 -5.28 15.78
CA MET A 80 13.62 -4.40 16.15
C MET A 80 13.79 -3.85 17.56
N ARG A 81 14.18 -4.70 18.52
CA ARG A 81 14.50 -4.22 19.88
C ARG A 81 15.58 -3.16 19.88
N HIS A 82 16.63 -3.35 19.05
CA HIS A 82 17.70 -2.37 18.93
C HIS A 82 17.22 -1.06 18.32
N LEU A 83 16.47 -1.09 17.21
CA LEU A 83 15.91 0.11 16.58
C LEU A 83 14.96 0.85 17.51
N THR A 84 14.07 0.15 18.21
CA THR A 84 13.17 0.74 19.21
C THR A 84 13.95 1.41 20.33
N SER A 85 15.01 0.75 20.84
CA SER A 85 15.89 1.35 21.85
C SER A 85 16.57 2.63 21.36
N LEU A 86 17.07 2.64 20.11
CA LEU A 86 17.67 3.84 19.52
C LEU A 86 16.64 4.96 19.30
N HIS A 87 15.40 4.61 18.90
CA HIS A 87 14.30 5.56 18.77
C HIS A 87 14.01 6.24 20.12
N LEU A 88 13.80 5.46 21.19
CA LEU A 88 13.53 5.97 22.54
C LEU A 88 14.66 6.86 23.09
N GLN A 89 15.90 6.61 22.66
CA GLN A 89 17.08 7.42 23.01
C GLN A 89 17.30 8.62 22.08
N ASN A 90 16.42 8.85 21.08
CA ASN A 90 16.59 9.89 20.05
C ASN A 90 17.92 9.78 19.27
N LYS A 91 18.41 8.55 19.05
CA LYS A 91 19.67 8.27 18.35
C LYS A 91 19.49 7.83 16.88
N LEU A 92 18.27 7.69 16.41
CA LEU A 92 18.00 7.40 15.01
C LEU A 92 18.20 8.64 14.15
N SER A 93 18.70 8.45 12.92
CA SER A 93 18.68 9.51 11.91
C SER A 93 17.23 9.89 11.58
N LYS A 94 17.03 11.08 10.98
CA LYS A 94 15.70 11.54 10.54
C LYS A 94 14.99 10.50 9.67
N ASN A 95 15.71 9.91 8.73
CA ASN A 95 15.15 8.93 7.79
C ASN A 95 14.75 7.62 8.47
N HIS A 96 15.55 7.12 9.40
CA HIS A 96 15.19 5.92 10.16
C HIS A 96 14.08 6.19 11.17
N ASN A 97 14.05 7.39 11.77
CA ASN A 97 13.03 7.77 12.74
C ASN A 97 11.65 7.98 12.10
N PHE A 98 11.61 8.23 10.77
CA PHE A 98 10.37 8.32 10.01
C PHE A 98 9.46 7.09 10.23
N TRP A 99 10.05 5.91 10.33
CA TRP A 99 9.32 4.66 10.52
C TRP A 99 8.54 4.59 11.85
N PHE A 100 9.04 5.30 12.88
CA PHE A 100 8.40 5.40 14.21
C PHE A 100 7.50 6.64 14.35
N ARG A 101 7.36 7.42 13.29
CA ARG A 101 6.58 8.66 13.34
C ARG A 101 5.11 8.38 13.69
N VAL A 102 4.58 9.14 14.66
CA VAL A 102 3.16 9.23 15.02
C VAL A 102 2.79 10.71 15.16
N PRO A 103 1.73 11.17 14.49
CA PRO A 103 1.00 10.49 13.44
C PRO A 103 1.86 10.31 12.18
N LYS A 104 1.68 9.20 11.44
CA LYS A 104 2.21 9.11 10.08
C LYS A 104 1.46 10.07 9.15
N PHE A 105 1.99 10.35 7.98
CA PHE A 105 1.27 11.19 7.03
C PHE A 105 -0.02 10.52 6.58
N ALA A 106 -1.14 11.29 6.52
CA ALA A 106 -2.40 10.78 5.97
C ALA A 106 -2.28 10.53 4.46
N GLU A 107 -1.54 11.39 3.77
CA GLU A 107 -1.25 11.28 2.33
C GLU A 107 0.25 11.42 2.09
N GLU A 108 0.76 10.62 1.15
CA GLU A 108 2.16 10.68 0.75
C GLU A 108 2.24 10.67 -0.78
N LEU A 109 3.17 11.47 -1.30
CA LEU A 109 3.48 11.52 -2.73
C LEU A 109 4.99 11.50 -2.92
N TYR A 110 5.48 10.57 -3.74
CA TYR A 110 6.92 10.43 -4.02
C TYR A 110 7.21 10.48 -5.52
N ASP A 111 8.27 11.17 -5.90
CA ASP A 111 8.85 11.17 -7.25
C ASP A 111 9.90 10.06 -7.33
N LEU A 112 9.51 8.90 -7.83
CA LEU A 112 10.36 7.69 -7.85
C LEU A 112 11.58 7.81 -8.78
N GLU A 113 11.56 8.78 -9.70
CA GLU A 113 12.69 9.04 -10.60
C GLU A 113 13.81 9.81 -9.88
N ASN A 114 13.43 10.81 -9.06
CA ASN A 114 14.36 11.67 -8.34
C ASN A 114 14.59 11.24 -6.89
N ASP A 115 13.66 10.46 -6.33
CA ASP A 115 13.69 9.95 -4.95
C ASP A 115 13.30 8.47 -4.91
N PRO A 116 14.14 7.56 -5.43
CA PRO A 116 13.83 6.13 -5.49
C PRO A 116 13.73 5.46 -4.10
N PHE A 117 14.16 6.13 -3.05
CA PHE A 117 14.07 5.65 -1.66
C PHE A 117 12.88 6.21 -0.89
N GLU A 118 12.03 7.03 -1.54
CA GLU A 118 10.79 7.58 -0.95
C GLU A 118 11.06 8.34 0.37
N LEU A 119 12.10 9.17 0.40
CA LEU A 119 12.52 9.90 1.61
C LEU A 119 11.87 11.29 1.73
N ASN A 120 11.37 11.85 0.60
CA ASN A 120 10.85 13.20 0.53
C ASN A 120 9.37 13.19 0.14
N ASN A 121 8.49 13.22 1.14
CA ASN A 121 7.05 13.34 0.88
C ASN A 121 6.70 14.70 0.28
N LEU A 122 6.11 14.69 -0.92
CA LEU A 122 5.73 15.86 -1.71
C LEU A 122 4.24 16.21 -1.55
N SER A 123 3.48 15.56 -0.67
CA SER A 123 2.03 15.76 -0.54
C SER A 123 1.65 17.21 -0.21
N ASP A 124 2.47 17.89 0.58
CA ASP A 124 2.26 19.30 0.96
C ASP A 124 2.88 20.30 -0.02
N ASN A 125 3.59 19.83 -1.06
CA ASN A 125 4.25 20.71 -2.02
C ASN A 125 3.26 21.22 -3.07
N SER A 126 3.03 22.53 -3.10
CA SER A 126 2.09 23.19 -4.01
C SER A 126 2.36 22.90 -5.49
N MET A 127 3.63 22.71 -5.90
CA MET A 127 4.01 22.38 -7.27
C MET A 127 3.52 20.99 -7.71
N HIS A 128 3.32 20.08 -6.78
CA HIS A 128 2.88 18.71 -7.04
C HIS A 128 1.38 18.49 -6.78
N ARG A 129 0.64 19.54 -6.36
CA ARG A 129 -0.80 19.44 -6.02
C ARG A 129 -1.66 18.86 -7.16
N LYS A 130 -1.34 19.19 -8.41
CA LYS A 130 -2.08 18.62 -9.56
C LYS A 130 -1.87 17.11 -9.67
N LYS A 131 -0.63 16.64 -9.54
CA LYS A 131 -0.28 15.22 -9.60
C LYS A 131 -0.87 14.45 -8.42
N LEU A 132 -0.82 15.01 -7.22
CA LEU A 132 -1.44 14.43 -6.02
C LEU A 132 -2.94 14.22 -6.23
N LYS A 133 -3.68 15.23 -6.71
CA LYS A 133 -5.11 15.11 -7.00
C LYS A 133 -5.41 14.09 -8.10
N GLU A 134 -4.59 14.06 -9.15
CA GLU A 134 -4.73 13.09 -10.23
C GLU A 134 -4.64 11.65 -9.69
N LEU A 135 -3.57 11.32 -8.99
CA LEU A 135 -3.36 9.97 -8.46
C LEU A 135 -4.36 9.62 -7.35
N SER A 136 -4.74 10.59 -6.51
CA SER A 136 -5.80 10.42 -5.52
C SER A 136 -7.12 10.02 -6.18
N SER A 137 -7.53 10.71 -7.27
CA SER A 137 -8.76 10.38 -8.01
C SER A 137 -8.67 9.02 -8.71
N VAL A 138 -7.51 8.67 -9.26
CA VAL A 138 -7.28 7.34 -9.86
C VAL A 138 -7.41 6.24 -8.78
N LEU A 139 -6.88 6.49 -7.59
CA LEU A 139 -7.01 5.56 -6.46
C LEU A 139 -8.48 5.41 -6.03
N ASP A 140 -9.22 6.52 -5.92
CA ASP A 140 -10.65 6.50 -5.55
C ASP A 140 -11.47 5.69 -6.55
N SER A 141 -11.24 5.91 -7.86
CA SER A 141 -11.92 5.16 -8.92
C SER A 141 -11.64 3.66 -8.83
N TRP A 142 -10.40 3.26 -8.56
CA TRP A 142 -10.04 1.86 -8.39
C TRP A 142 -10.68 1.23 -7.14
N ILE A 143 -10.69 1.96 -6.01
CA ILE A 143 -11.32 1.52 -4.76
C ILE A 143 -12.83 1.28 -4.97
N ASP A 144 -13.50 2.12 -5.77
CA ASP A 144 -14.91 1.96 -6.12
C ASP A 144 -15.13 0.79 -7.09
N GLU A 145 -14.26 0.65 -8.11
CA GLU A 145 -14.32 -0.42 -9.10
C GLU A 145 -14.21 -1.82 -8.48
N ILE A 146 -13.35 -1.99 -7.49
CA ILE A 146 -13.13 -3.29 -6.85
C ILE A 146 -14.08 -3.57 -5.68
N ASP A 147 -14.98 -2.62 -5.35
CA ASP A 147 -15.83 -2.68 -4.15
C ASP A 147 -15.01 -3.02 -2.88
N ASP A 148 -14.02 -2.17 -2.59
CA ASP A 148 -12.98 -2.42 -1.57
C ASP A 148 -13.58 -2.72 -0.20
N LEU A 149 -13.59 -4.00 0.20
CA LEU A 149 -14.08 -4.48 1.48
C LEU A 149 -13.32 -3.93 2.70
N GLY A 150 -12.11 -3.41 2.51
CA GLY A 150 -11.35 -2.72 3.56
C GLY A 150 -12.05 -1.45 4.10
N ARG A 151 -13.13 -0.98 3.45
CA ARG A 151 -14.00 0.09 3.97
C ARG A 151 -14.86 -0.37 5.14
N ILE A 152 -15.11 -1.67 5.24
CA ILE A 152 -15.98 -2.27 6.27
C ILE A 152 -15.10 -2.57 7.49
N PRO A 153 -15.51 -2.12 8.71
CA PRO A 153 -14.83 -2.53 9.92
C PRO A 153 -14.74 -4.06 10.04
N GLU A 154 -13.59 -4.59 10.38
CA GLU A 154 -13.30 -6.02 10.35
C GLU A 154 -14.33 -6.86 11.13
N LYS A 155 -14.79 -6.36 12.29
CA LYS A 155 -15.84 -7.02 13.09
C LYS A 155 -17.17 -7.15 12.36
N GLU A 156 -17.50 -6.19 11.51
CA GLU A 156 -18.72 -6.22 10.70
C GLU A 156 -18.55 -7.17 9.51
N LEU A 157 -17.39 -7.12 8.87
CA LEU A 157 -17.04 -8.03 7.77
C LEU A 157 -17.12 -9.51 8.22
N TYR A 158 -16.60 -9.85 9.40
CA TYR A 158 -16.72 -11.20 9.96
C TYR A 158 -18.17 -11.62 10.18
N LYS A 159 -19.04 -10.71 10.65
CA LYS A 159 -20.47 -11.02 10.81
C LYS A 159 -21.15 -11.30 9.47
N MET A 160 -20.85 -10.49 8.43
CA MET A 160 -21.40 -10.69 7.10
C MET A 160 -21.01 -12.05 6.53
N ILE A 161 -19.72 -12.41 6.55
CA ILE A 161 -19.22 -13.69 6.07
C ILE A 161 -19.80 -14.87 6.86
N SER A 162 -19.96 -14.73 8.17
CA SER A 162 -20.51 -15.80 9.03
C SER A 162 -22.01 -16.01 8.80
N SER A 163 -22.76 -14.99 8.40
CA SER A 163 -24.19 -15.09 8.10
C SER A 163 -24.49 -15.69 6.73
N GLU A 164 -23.56 -15.59 5.77
CA GLU A 164 -23.70 -16.20 4.45
C GLU A 164 -23.42 -17.72 4.43
N ASN A 165 -22.77 -18.24 5.48
CA ASN A 165 -22.43 -19.66 5.62
C ASN A 165 -23.42 -20.46 6.49
N GLN A 166 -24.57 -19.90 6.86
CA GLN A 166 -25.68 -20.56 7.56
C GLN A 166 -26.88 -20.74 6.61
#